data_f359738bd53f46103559351ffcf3a76b
#
_entry.id   f359738bd53f46103559351ffcf3a76b
#
_cell.length_a   1.000
_cell.length_b   1.000
_cell.length_c   1.000
_cell.angle_alpha   90.00
_cell.angle_beta   90.00
_cell.angle_gamma   90.00
#
_symmetry.space_group_name_H-M   'P 1'
#
loop_
_entity.id
_entity.type
_entity.pdbx_description
1 polymer ?
#
loop_
_entity_poly.entity_id
_entity_poly.type
_entity_poly.pdbx_seq_one_letter_code
_entity_poly.pdbx_strand_id
1 'polypeptide(L)'
;VFVAHNVKFDANLLAEALFWEGFELTTPRIDTVELSQIFYPTLERYNLGALAAELEIELHHAHSALADAMATAQLLLKLREKIASLPRGLIEKLLSMADCLIYESRLLIEDALEDSSLFLPAHLAEVHGLYLRKPQQFLESRHLSEQFELNMQLLGMEAYPEQREFVAYIEDSLQQPLPSFIEAPTGIGKTYAYLLTLLAKTSKRILVSVPTKILQDQIMKKE
;
A
#
# COMPACT_ATOMS: atom_id res chain seq x y z
N VAL A 1 11.02 -25.74 6.34
CA VAL A 1 9.79 -25.04 5.92
C VAL A 1 9.64 -25.19 4.41
N PHE A 2 8.44 -25.46 3.93
CA PHE A 2 8.11 -25.50 2.51
C PHE A 2 7.50 -24.16 2.09
N VAL A 3 8.10 -23.49 1.13
CA VAL A 3 7.68 -22.16 0.66
C VAL A 3 7.30 -22.24 -0.81
N ALA A 4 6.15 -21.71 -1.16
CA ALA A 4 5.75 -21.59 -2.56
C ALA A 4 4.87 -20.36 -2.78
N HIS A 5 4.73 -19.99 -4.04
CA HIS A 5 3.85 -18.94 -4.48
C HIS A 5 2.49 -19.54 -4.85
N ASN A 6 1.48 -19.42 -3.99
CA ASN A 6 0.25 -20.21 -3.96
C ASN A 6 0.53 -21.66 -3.50
N VAL A 7 1.04 -21.79 -2.29
CA VAL A 7 1.59 -23.03 -1.70
C VAL A 7 0.62 -24.22 -1.74
N LYS A 8 -0.68 -23.98 -1.76
CA LYS A 8 -1.70 -25.03 -1.80
C LYS A 8 -1.53 -25.96 -2.98
N PHE A 9 -1.21 -25.42 -4.16
CA PHE A 9 -1.05 -26.20 -5.37
C PHE A 9 0.17 -27.13 -5.26
N ASP A 10 1.34 -26.55 -4.96
CA ASP A 10 2.60 -27.32 -4.93
C ASP A 10 2.62 -28.31 -3.76
N ALA A 11 2.10 -27.91 -2.59
CA ALA A 11 2.05 -28.77 -1.43
C ALA A 11 1.11 -29.97 -1.63
N ASN A 12 -0.02 -29.81 -2.30
CA ASN A 12 -0.94 -30.90 -2.57
C ASN A 12 -0.31 -31.90 -3.56
N LEU A 13 0.32 -31.38 -4.63
CA LEU A 13 1.00 -32.25 -5.60
C LEU A 13 2.14 -33.05 -4.96
N LEU A 14 2.94 -32.40 -4.12
CA LEU A 14 4.03 -33.04 -3.41
C LEU A 14 3.51 -34.05 -2.37
N ALA A 15 2.47 -33.70 -1.63
CA ALA A 15 1.86 -34.60 -0.65
C ALA A 15 1.29 -35.86 -1.30
N GLU A 16 0.65 -35.73 -2.46
CA GLU A 16 0.15 -36.87 -3.22
C GLU A 16 1.30 -37.77 -3.69
N ALA A 17 2.36 -37.20 -4.26
CA ALA A 17 3.52 -37.95 -4.71
C ALA A 17 4.21 -38.70 -3.55
N LEU A 18 4.39 -38.03 -2.39
CA LEU A 18 4.98 -38.64 -1.21
C LEU A 18 4.10 -39.74 -0.61
N PHE A 19 2.78 -39.57 -0.64
CA PHE A 19 1.83 -40.56 -0.14
C PHE A 19 1.98 -41.93 -0.86
N TRP A 20 2.15 -41.92 -2.18
CA TRP A 20 2.36 -43.14 -2.95
C TRP A 20 3.69 -43.84 -2.63
N GLU A 21 4.69 -43.08 -2.11
CA GLU A 21 5.97 -43.62 -1.64
C GLU A 21 5.95 -43.97 -0.14
N GLY A 22 4.80 -43.83 0.53
CA GLY A 22 4.63 -44.14 1.94
C GLY A 22 5.11 -43.08 2.91
N PHE A 23 5.26 -41.84 2.43
CA PHE A 23 5.66 -40.69 3.25
C PHE A 23 4.52 -39.71 3.44
N GLU A 24 4.56 -38.90 4.52
CA GLU A 24 3.64 -37.82 4.80
C GLU A 24 4.37 -36.47 4.74
N LEU A 25 3.75 -35.48 4.12
CA LEU A 25 4.27 -34.12 4.11
C LEU A 25 3.84 -33.37 5.37
N THR A 26 4.68 -33.40 6.39
CA THR A 26 4.45 -32.75 7.70
C THR A 26 5.16 -31.39 7.83
N THR A 27 5.88 -30.97 6.79
CA THR A 27 6.67 -29.73 6.79
C THR A 27 5.79 -28.50 6.88
N PRO A 28 6.07 -27.52 7.78
CA PRO A 28 5.39 -26.24 7.83
C PRO A 28 5.43 -25.53 6.48
N ARG A 29 4.36 -24.79 6.15
CA ARG A 29 4.15 -24.19 4.82
C ARG A 29 4.03 -22.69 4.93
N ILE A 30 4.62 -21.96 4.00
CA ILE A 30 4.50 -20.50 3.89
C ILE A 30 4.00 -20.14 2.50
N ASP A 31 2.95 -19.32 2.43
CA ASP A 31 2.40 -18.81 1.17
C ASP A 31 2.86 -17.37 0.91
N THR A 32 3.66 -17.18 -0.14
CA THR A 32 4.16 -15.86 -0.49
C THR A 32 3.11 -14.96 -1.13
N VAL A 33 1.99 -15.50 -1.67
CA VAL A 33 0.87 -14.70 -2.19
C VAL A 33 0.17 -13.97 -1.05
N GLU A 34 -0.22 -14.72 0.00
CA GLU A 34 -0.88 -14.16 1.17
C GLU A 34 -0.03 -13.07 1.82
N LEU A 35 1.25 -13.37 2.08
CA LEU A 35 2.17 -12.40 2.67
C LEU A 35 2.37 -11.16 1.79
N SER A 36 2.43 -11.34 0.46
CA SER A 36 2.53 -10.21 -0.46
C SER A 36 1.29 -9.32 -0.41
N GLN A 37 0.10 -9.89 -0.28
CA GLN A 37 -1.14 -9.12 -0.14
C GLN A 37 -1.18 -8.30 1.15
N ILE A 38 -0.60 -8.81 2.23
CA ILE A 38 -0.55 -8.13 3.53
C ILE A 38 0.50 -7.02 3.53
N PHE A 39 1.72 -7.30 3.05
CA PHE A 39 2.85 -6.37 3.18
C PHE A 39 3.04 -5.42 1.99
N TYR A 40 2.40 -5.71 0.86
CA TYR A 40 2.32 -4.84 -0.32
C TYR A 40 0.86 -4.61 -0.77
N PRO A 41 -0.02 -4.08 0.08
CA PRO A 41 -1.48 -4.03 -0.16
C PRO A 41 -1.89 -3.13 -1.32
N THR A 42 -0.98 -2.31 -1.83
CA THR A 42 -1.26 -1.35 -2.91
C THR A 42 -0.99 -1.90 -4.31
N LEU A 43 -0.45 -3.11 -4.43
CA LEU A 43 -0.18 -3.72 -5.73
C LEU A 43 -1.47 -4.19 -6.41
N GLU A 44 -1.52 -4.05 -7.73
CA GLU A 44 -2.69 -4.44 -8.52
C GLU A 44 -2.78 -5.96 -8.74
N ARG A 45 -1.63 -6.62 -8.80
CA ARG A 45 -1.51 -8.05 -9.11
C ARG A 45 -0.50 -8.73 -8.20
N TYR A 46 -0.81 -9.97 -7.84
CA TYR A 46 0.00 -10.77 -6.93
C TYR A 46 0.48 -12.09 -7.56
N ASN A 47 0.51 -12.19 -8.90
CA ASN A 47 1.22 -13.28 -9.55
C ASN A 47 2.74 -13.04 -9.49
N LEU A 48 3.53 -14.12 -9.52
CA LEU A 48 4.97 -14.07 -9.33
C LEU A 48 5.68 -13.10 -10.30
N GLY A 49 5.26 -13.09 -11.59
CA GLY A 49 5.85 -12.20 -12.58
C GLY A 49 5.58 -10.72 -12.30
N ALA A 50 4.36 -10.35 -11.86
CA ALA A 50 4.05 -8.97 -11.49
C ALA A 50 4.82 -8.53 -10.23
N LEU A 51 4.90 -9.41 -9.22
CA LEU A 51 5.68 -9.13 -8.01
C LEU A 51 7.17 -9.00 -8.30
N ALA A 52 7.70 -9.87 -9.18
CA ALA A 52 9.09 -9.80 -9.59
C ALA A 52 9.43 -8.46 -10.27
N ALA A 53 8.55 -7.98 -11.17
CA ALA A 53 8.72 -6.69 -11.84
C ALA A 53 8.67 -5.51 -10.86
N GLU A 54 7.68 -5.49 -9.96
CA GLU A 54 7.50 -4.40 -8.99
C GLU A 54 8.56 -4.35 -7.89
N LEU A 55 9.08 -5.51 -7.50
CA LEU A 55 10.07 -5.62 -6.42
C LEU A 55 11.50 -5.78 -6.94
N GLU A 56 11.72 -5.59 -8.24
CA GLU A 56 13.05 -5.70 -8.88
C GLU A 56 13.72 -7.06 -8.59
N ILE A 57 12.95 -8.13 -8.74
CA ILE A 57 13.42 -9.52 -8.62
C ILE A 57 13.77 -10.02 -10.01
N GLU A 58 14.95 -10.57 -10.19
CA GLU A 58 15.35 -11.17 -11.47
C GLU A 58 14.54 -12.45 -11.76
N LEU A 59 13.75 -12.42 -12.82
CA LEU A 59 12.99 -13.56 -13.31
C LEU A 59 13.32 -13.81 -14.78
N HIS A 60 14.40 -14.53 -15.01
CA HIS A 60 14.80 -14.96 -16.34
C HIS A 60 14.09 -16.24 -16.72
N HIS A 61 13.51 -16.30 -17.90
CA HIS A 61 12.75 -17.47 -18.39
C HIS A 61 11.57 -17.85 -17.50
N ALA A 62 10.63 -16.90 -17.32
CA ALA A 62 9.34 -17.18 -16.69
C ALA A 62 8.72 -18.49 -17.23
N HIS A 63 8.12 -19.30 -16.33
CA HIS A 63 7.61 -20.64 -16.57
C HIS A 63 8.67 -21.76 -16.60
N SER A 64 9.90 -21.47 -16.19
CA SER A 64 10.86 -22.50 -15.80
C SER A 64 10.74 -22.76 -14.30
N ALA A 65 10.53 -24.00 -13.90
CA ALA A 65 10.35 -24.36 -12.49
C ALA A 65 11.52 -23.88 -11.60
N LEU A 66 12.75 -23.91 -12.10
CA LEU A 66 13.92 -23.41 -11.38
C LEU A 66 13.90 -21.88 -11.24
N ALA A 67 13.58 -21.15 -12.32
CA ALA A 67 13.52 -19.69 -12.28
C ALA A 67 12.38 -19.21 -11.36
N ASP A 68 11.23 -19.84 -11.40
CA ASP A 68 10.10 -19.53 -10.55
C ASP A 68 10.41 -19.83 -9.07
N ALA A 69 11.09 -20.93 -8.77
CA ALA A 69 11.56 -21.25 -7.43
C ALA A 69 12.58 -20.24 -6.90
N MET A 70 13.54 -19.81 -7.73
CA MET A 70 14.52 -18.78 -7.36
C MET A 70 13.85 -17.43 -7.12
N ALA A 71 12.93 -17.01 -7.98
CA ALA A 71 12.16 -15.77 -7.79
C ALA A 71 11.29 -15.82 -6.52
N THR A 72 10.69 -16.98 -6.22
CA THR A 72 9.92 -17.16 -4.98
C THR A 72 10.82 -17.06 -3.75
N ALA A 73 12.02 -17.61 -3.78
CA ALA A 73 13.00 -17.48 -2.70
C ALA A 73 13.43 -16.01 -2.49
N GLN A 74 13.72 -15.29 -3.58
CA GLN A 74 14.04 -13.86 -3.50
C GLN A 74 12.84 -13.04 -2.98
N LEU A 75 11.62 -13.37 -3.40
CA LEU A 75 10.40 -12.73 -2.88
C LEU A 75 10.25 -12.95 -1.37
N LEU A 76 10.52 -14.17 -0.88
CA LEU A 76 10.48 -14.46 0.55
C LEU A 76 11.49 -13.59 1.33
N LEU A 77 12.71 -13.43 0.83
CA LEU A 77 13.71 -12.56 1.44
C LEU A 77 13.27 -11.08 1.45
N LYS A 78 12.71 -10.59 0.34
CA LYS A 78 12.14 -9.23 0.26
C LYS A 78 10.98 -9.03 1.24
N LEU A 79 10.12 -10.02 1.40
CA LEU A 79 9.03 -9.99 2.40
C LEU A 79 9.60 -9.96 3.82
N ARG A 80 10.60 -10.78 4.12
CA ARG A 80 11.28 -10.79 5.42
C ARG A 80 11.89 -9.43 5.75
N GLU A 81 12.67 -8.85 4.82
CA GLU A 81 13.25 -7.52 4.96
C GLU A 81 12.18 -6.44 5.18
N LYS A 82 11.09 -6.51 4.41
CA LYS A 82 9.95 -5.61 4.53
C LYS A 82 9.34 -5.68 5.93
N ILE A 83 9.11 -6.88 6.45
CA ILE A 83 8.56 -7.10 7.78
C ILE A 83 9.52 -6.57 8.85
N ALA A 84 10.80 -6.92 8.78
CA ALA A 84 11.83 -6.47 9.73
C ALA A 84 12.00 -4.94 9.74
N SER A 85 11.68 -4.26 8.64
CA SER A 85 11.71 -2.80 8.54
C SER A 85 10.53 -2.09 9.24
N LEU A 86 9.51 -2.83 9.65
CA LEU A 86 8.35 -2.27 10.36
C LEU A 86 8.70 -1.98 11.83
N PRO A 87 7.99 -1.05 12.48
CA PRO A 87 8.11 -0.84 13.91
C PRO A 87 7.83 -2.16 14.67
N ARG A 88 8.69 -2.50 15.63
CA ARG A 88 8.59 -3.74 16.42
C ARG A 88 7.20 -3.95 17.00
N GLY A 89 6.62 -2.92 17.63
CA GLY A 89 5.26 -2.99 18.19
C GLY A 89 4.18 -3.27 17.15
N LEU A 90 4.38 -2.89 15.86
CA LEU A 90 3.49 -3.27 14.78
C LEU A 90 3.63 -4.76 14.43
N ILE A 91 4.87 -5.28 14.39
CA ILE A 91 5.13 -6.71 14.13
C ILE A 91 4.52 -7.58 15.25
N GLU A 92 4.70 -7.18 16.51
CA GLU A 92 4.09 -7.86 17.66
C GLU A 92 2.55 -7.87 17.58
N LYS A 93 1.96 -6.77 17.12
CA LYS A 93 0.52 -6.67 16.91
C LYS A 93 0.04 -7.58 15.75
N LEU A 94 0.80 -7.64 14.66
CA LEU A 94 0.53 -8.57 13.56
C LEU A 94 0.62 -10.03 14.03
N LEU A 95 1.61 -10.36 14.85
CA LEU A 95 1.73 -11.70 15.44
C LEU A 95 0.55 -12.08 16.32
N SER A 96 -0.03 -11.14 17.06
CA SER A 96 -1.24 -11.41 17.86
C SER A 96 -2.47 -11.74 17.00
N MET A 97 -2.43 -11.43 15.70
CA MET A 97 -3.49 -11.71 14.72
C MET A 97 -3.10 -12.84 13.75
N ALA A 98 -1.91 -13.37 13.86
CA ALA A 98 -1.33 -14.29 12.87
C ALA A 98 -2.01 -15.68 12.82
N ASP A 99 -2.84 -15.99 13.80
CA ASP A 99 -3.68 -17.22 13.77
C ASP A 99 -4.75 -17.18 12.65
N CYS A 100 -4.99 -16.00 12.05
CA CYS A 100 -5.85 -15.85 10.88
C CYS A 100 -5.14 -16.14 9.55
N LEU A 101 -3.80 -16.33 9.57
CA LEU A 101 -3.02 -16.61 8.37
C LEU A 101 -3.22 -18.04 7.90
N ILE A 102 -3.10 -18.20 6.59
CA ILE A 102 -3.15 -19.53 5.96
C ILE A 102 -1.83 -20.25 6.26
N TYR A 103 -1.93 -21.50 6.66
CA TYR A 103 -0.78 -22.34 7.01
C TYR A 103 0.11 -21.67 8.10
N GLU A 104 1.40 -21.96 8.04
CA GLU A 104 2.37 -21.45 9.01
C GLU A 104 3.11 -20.19 8.54
N SER A 105 2.44 -19.32 7.76
CA SER A 105 2.97 -18.02 7.29
C SER A 105 3.41 -17.10 8.44
N ARG A 106 2.86 -17.31 9.63
CA ARG A 106 3.29 -16.70 10.90
C ARG A 106 4.80 -16.83 11.15
N LEU A 107 5.41 -17.96 10.77
CA LEU A 107 6.84 -18.24 11.01
C LEU A 107 7.76 -17.17 10.39
N LEU A 108 7.40 -16.61 9.23
CA LEU A 108 8.19 -15.55 8.62
C LEU A 108 8.13 -14.25 9.44
N ILE A 109 6.98 -13.96 10.03
CA ILE A 109 6.80 -12.76 10.86
C ILE A 109 7.56 -12.91 12.18
N GLU A 110 7.57 -14.10 12.78
CA GLU A 110 8.35 -14.42 13.97
C GLU A 110 9.85 -14.27 13.72
N ASP A 111 10.34 -14.84 12.62
CA ASP A 111 11.74 -14.75 12.22
C ASP A 111 12.16 -13.29 11.94
N ALA A 112 11.34 -12.52 11.26
CA ALA A 112 11.61 -11.11 10.99
C ALA A 112 11.57 -10.23 12.26
N LEU A 113 10.83 -10.63 13.31
CA LEU A 113 10.78 -9.91 14.57
C LEU A 113 12.13 -9.91 15.27
N GLU A 114 12.92 -10.98 15.15
CA GLU A 114 14.25 -11.10 15.77
C GLU A 114 15.20 -10.01 15.25
N ASP A 115 15.12 -9.67 13.96
CA ASP A 115 15.94 -8.65 13.32
C ASP A 115 15.32 -7.25 13.36
N SER A 116 14.12 -7.09 13.91
CA SER A 116 13.43 -5.81 13.97
C SER A 116 14.10 -4.83 14.92
N SER A 117 14.14 -3.55 14.53
CA SER A 117 14.68 -2.49 15.37
C SER A 117 13.81 -2.27 16.62
N LEU A 118 14.47 -2.14 17.79
CA LEU A 118 13.82 -1.72 19.04
C LEU A 118 13.40 -0.24 19.00
N PHE A 119 13.96 0.54 18.09
CA PHE A 119 13.70 1.96 17.99
C PHE A 119 12.69 2.25 16.87
N LEU A 120 11.73 3.10 17.18
CA LEU A 120 10.80 3.61 16.18
C LEU A 120 11.56 4.43 15.13
N PRO A 121 11.41 4.16 13.82
CA PRO A 121 12.02 4.95 12.77
C PRO A 121 11.72 6.45 12.94
N ALA A 122 12.72 7.31 12.72
CA ALA A 122 12.62 8.75 12.99
C ALA A 122 11.48 9.46 12.25
N HIS A 123 11.09 8.92 11.08
CA HIS A 123 10.00 9.44 10.25
C HIS A 123 8.61 9.00 10.70
N LEU A 124 8.50 8.10 11.69
CA LEU A 124 7.23 7.63 12.24
C LEU A 124 6.95 8.24 13.61
N ALA A 125 5.68 8.34 13.94
CA ALA A 125 5.17 8.63 15.27
C ALA A 125 4.08 7.62 15.63
N GLU A 126 4.07 7.18 16.88
CA GLU A 126 2.97 6.37 17.41
C GLU A 126 1.91 7.30 18.00
N VAL A 127 0.68 7.13 17.54
CA VAL A 127 -0.47 7.90 17.99
C VAL A 127 -1.63 6.94 18.23
N HIS A 128 -2.05 6.78 19.48
CA HIS A 128 -3.12 5.86 19.88
C HIS A 128 -2.96 4.42 19.33
N GLY A 129 -1.73 3.90 19.35
CA GLY A 129 -1.41 2.56 18.86
C GLY A 129 -1.35 2.43 17.33
N LEU A 130 -1.41 3.55 16.60
CA LEU A 130 -1.21 3.61 15.16
C LEU A 130 0.17 4.22 14.85
N TYR A 131 0.85 3.65 13.86
CA TYR A 131 2.14 4.17 13.37
C TYR A 131 1.89 5.06 12.16
N LEU A 132 2.04 6.37 12.35
CA LEU A 132 1.79 7.39 11.33
C LEU A 132 3.12 8.01 10.90
N ARG A 133 3.25 8.31 9.61
CA ARG A 133 4.36 9.14 9.15
C ARG A 133 4.24 10.52 9.80
N LYS A 134 5.35 11.01 10.35
CA LYS A 134 5.43 12.41 10.76
C LYS A 134 5.18 13.28 9.54
N PRO A 135 4.53 14.45 9.70
CA PRO A 135 4.41 15.39 8.59
C PRO A 135 5.82 15.67 8.06
N GLN A 136 6.08 15.34 6.82
CA GLN A 136 7.23 15.92 6.14
C GLN A 136 6.93 17.43 6.07
N GLN A 137 7.91 18.27 6.43
CA GLN A 137 7.87 19.67 6.03
C GLN A 137 7.85 19.62 4.49
N PHE A 138 6.68 19.82 3.92
CA PHE A 138 6.59 20.00 2.47
C PHE A 138 7.50 21.17 2.15
N LEU A 139 8.45 20.93 1.26
CA LEU A 139 9.30 21.96 0.73
C LEU A 139 8.42 23.17 0.37
N GLU A 140 8.78 24.33 0.92
CA GLU A 140 8.15 25.62 0.66
C GLU A 140 8.16 26.05 -0.83
N SER A 141 8.58 25.16 -1.73
CA SER A 141 8.83 25.42 -3.14
C SER A 141 7.62 25.31 -4.08
N ARG A 142 6.43 24.95 -3.59
CA ARG A 142 5.22 25.06 -4.40
C ARG A 142 4.47 26.32 -3.96
N HIS A 143 4.76 27.43 -4.61
CA HIS A 143 3.95 28.63 -4.54
C HIS A 143 2.59 28.39 -5.23
N LEU A 144 1.70 27.66 -4.55
CA LEU A 144 0.31 27.63 -4.95
C LEU A 144 -0.27 29.02 -4.65
N SER A 145 -0.90 29.62 -5.63
CA SER A 145 -1.64 30.85 -5.44
C SER A 145 -2.85 30.58 -4.55
N GLU A 146 -3.25 31.58 -3.76
CA GLU A 146 -4.54 31.55 -3.06
C GLU A 146 -5.73 31.54 -4.02
N GLN A 147 -5.51 31.88 -5.31
CA GLN A 147 -6.53 31.89 -6.34
C GLN A 147 -6.53 30.60 -7.13
N PHE A 148 -7.66 29.92 -7.19
CA PHE A 148 -7.82 28.65 -7.89
C PHE A 148 -7.51 28.78 -9.40
N GLU A 149 -7.99 29.85 -10.06
CA GLU A 149 -7.76 30.11 -11.47
C GLU A 149 -6.27 30.20 -11.84
N LEU A 150 -5.49 30.83 -11.00
CA LEU A 150 -4.04 30.96 -11.22
C LEU A 150 -3.35 29.60 -11.10
N ASN A 151 -3.78 28.77 -10.15
CA ASN A 151 -3.26 27.42 -10.02
C ASN A 151 -3.61 26.56 -11.24
N MET A 152 -4.82 26.67 -11.78
CA MET A 152 -5.23 26.00 -13.01
C MET A 152 -4.38 26.46 -14.23
N GLN A 153 -4.13 27.76 -14.36
CA GLN A 153 -3.27 28.30 -15.41
C GLN A 153 -1.83 27.80 -15.31
N LEU A 154 -1.26 27.69 -14.09
CA LEU A 154 0.07 27.13 -13.86
C LEU A 154 0.18 25.66 -14.28
N LEU A 155 -0.93 24.95 -14.27
CA LEU A 155 -1.05 23.57 -14.77
C LEU A 155 -1.38 23.50 -16.27
N GLY A 156 -1.50 24.65 -16.96
CA GLY A 156 -1.87 24.70 -18.37
C GLY A 156 -3.34 24.37 -18.62
N MET A 157 -4.21 24.55 -17.63
CA MET A 157 -5.64 24.25 -17.69
C MET A 157 -6.48 25.52 -17.49
N GLU A 158 -7.70 25.51 -18.02
CA GLU A 158 -8.70 26.54 -17.78
C GLU A 158 -9.74 26.05 -16.74
N ALA A 159 -10.14 26.93 -15.85
CA ALA A 159 -11.17 26.62 -14.85
C ALA A 159 -12.56 26.78 -15.48
N TYR A 160 -13.41 25.77 -15.35
CA TYR A 160 -14.81 25.82 -15.76
C TYR A 160 -15.66 26.65 -14.77
N PRO A 161 -16.75 27.28 -15.22
CA PRO A 161 -17.64 28.03 -14.34
C PRO A 161 -18.15 27.22 -13.15
N GLU A 162 -18.52 25.96 -13.38
CA GLU A 162 -19.03 25.03 -12.37
C GLU A 162 -17.93 24.67 -11.34
N GLN A 163 -16.65 24.64 -11.75
CA GLN A 163 -15.54 24.44 -10.84
C GLN A 163 -15.38 25.64 -9.90
N ARG A 164 -15.54 26.86 -10.41
CA ARG A 164 -15.45 28.09 -9.58
C ARG A 164 -16.53 28.11 -8.51
N GLU A 165 -17.74 27.76 -8.86
CA GLU A 165 -18.85 27.66 -7.92
C GLU A 165 -18.56 26.59 -6.86
N PHE A 166 -18.07 25.42 -7.28
CA PHE A 166 -17.68 24.34 -6.37
C PHE A 166 -16.54 24.74 -5.43
N VAL A 167 -15.54 25.48 -5.91
CA VAL A 167 -14.44 26.03 -5.10
C VAL A 167 -14.97 27.01 -4.06
N ALA A 168 -15.89 27.91 -4.44
CA ALA A 168 -16.49 28.86 -3.52
C ALA A 168 -17.23 28.16 -2.36
N TYR A 169 -17.94 27.07 -2.62
CA TYR A 169 -18.56 26.24 -1.58
C TYR A 169 -17.53 25.57 -0.66
N ILE A 170 -16.40 25.13 -1.20
CA ILE A 170 -15.31 24.55 -0.39
C ILE A 170 -14.70 25.62 0.52
N GLU A 171 -14.41 26.80 -0.02
CA GLU A 171 -13.83 27.92 0.74
C GLU A 171 -14.75 28.36 1.88
N ASP A 172 -16.05 28.45 1.63
CA ASP A 172 -17.04 28.76 2.67
C ASP A 172 -17.08 27.65 3.74
N SER A 173 -17.06 26.40 3.31
CA SER A 173 -17.05 25.25 4.22
C SER A 173 -15.82 25.21 5.12
N LEU A 174 -14.66 25.67 4.67
CA LEU A 174 -13.44 25.72 5.48
C LEU A 174 -13.52 26.72 6.64
N GLN A 175 -14.41 27.70 6.55
CA GLN A 175 -14.64 28.72 7.60
C GLN A 175 -15.61 28.23 8.68
N GLN A 176 -16.32 27.13 8.43
CA GLN A 176 -17.33 26.59 9.33
C GLN A 176 -16.78 25.41 10.13
N PRO A 177 -17.15 25.28 11.43
CA PRO A 177 -16.71 24.15 12.26
C PRO A 177 -17.54 22.87 12.03
N LEU A 178 -18.51 22.88 11.14
CA LEU A 178 -19.44 21.79 10.89
C LEU A 178 -19.08 20.99 9.63
N PRO A 179 -19.40 19.70 9.57
CA PRO A 179 -19.29 18.93 8.35
C PRO A 179 -20.16 19.51 7.24
N SER A 180 -19.61 19.60 6.04
CA SER A 180 -20.32 20.08 4.85
C SER A 180 -20.48 18.97 3.83
N PHE A 181 -21.64 18.91 3.18
CA PHE A 181 -21.95 17.99 2.11
C PHE A 181 -22.13 18.79 0.82
N ILE A 182 -21.28 18.53 -0.18
CA ILE A 182 -21.31 19.24 -1.45
C ILE A 182 -21.53 18.20 -2.56
N GLU A 183 -22.66 18.34 -3.28
CA GLU A 183 -22.96 17.54 -4.46
C GLU A 183 -22.58 18.32 -5.72
N ALA A 184 -21.90 17.65 -6.64
CA ALA A 184 -21.53 18.26 -7.91
C ALA A 184 -21.57 17.23 -9.05
N PRO A 185 -21.97 17.62 -10.27
CA PRO A 185 -22.04 16.73 -11.43
C PRO A 185 -20.73 16.02 -11.74
N THR A 186 -20.79 14.88 -12.43
CA THR A 186 -19.61 14.21 -12.97
C THR A 186 -18.98 15.02 -14.09
N GLY A 187 -17.66 14.96 -14.23
CA GLY A 187 -16.94 15.60 -15.34
C GLY A 187 -16.51 17.04 -15.15
N ILE A 188 -16.95 17.73 -14.08
CA ILE A 188 -16.55 19.13 -13.80
C ILE A 188 -15.13 19.30 -13.22
N GLY A 189 -14.34 18.21 -13.11
CA GLY A 189 -12.99 18.30 -12.53
C GLY A 189 -12.96 18.54 -11.01
N LYS A 190 -13.88 17.92 -10.26
CA LYS A 190 -13.97 18.04 -8.79
C LYS A 190 -12.64 17.82 -8.07
N THR A 191 -11.86 16.84 -8.53
CA THR A 191 -10.61 16.45 -7.88
C THR A 191 -9.62 17.62 -7.84
N TYR A 192 -9.39 18.27 -8.98
CA TYR A 192 -8.55 19.47 -9.04
C TYR A 192 -9.13 20.59 -8.19
N ALA A 193 -10.44 20.81 -8.27
CA ALA A 193 -11.09 21.89 -7.54
C ALA A 193 -10.87 21.76 -6.03
N TYR A 194 -11.14 20.59 -5.41
CA TYR A 194 -10.96 20.45 -3.97
C TYR A 194 -9.49 20.33 -3.57
N LEU A 195 -8.65 19.60 -4.33
CA LEU A 195 -7.24 19.43 -3.98
C LEU A 195 -6.48 20.75 -4.02
N LEU A 196 -6.56 21.51 -5.12
CA LEU A 196 -5.85 22.78 -5.25
C LEU A 196 -6.34 23.80 -4.22
N THR A 197 -7.65 23.85 -3.96
CA THR A 197 -8.21 24.76 -2.96
C THR A 197 -7.73 24.40 -1.55
N LEU A 198 -7.82 23.14 -1.16
CA LEU A 198 -7.37 22.68 0.17
C LEU A 198 -5.87 22.89 0.36
N LEU A 199 -5.05 22.55 -0.64
CA LEU A 199 -3.59 22.73 -0.58
C LEU A 199 -3.18 24.20 -0.49
N ALA A 200 -3.93 25.10 -1.14
CA ALA A 200 -3.66 26.54 -1.11
C ALA A 200 -4.15 27.22 0.17
N LYS A 201 -5.28 26.79 0.72
CA LYS A 201 -5.97 27.49 1.81
C LYS A 201 -5.70 26.92 3.20
N THR A 202 -5.11 25.74 3.33
CA THR A 202 -4.86 25.16 4.65
C THR A 202 -3.45 24.60 4.80
N SER A 203 -2.82 24.88 5.94
CA SER A 203 -1.57 24.25 6.38
C SER A 203 -1.82 22.94 7.16
N LYS A 204 -3.08 22.55 7.35
CA LYS A 204 -3.46 21.34 8.07
C LYS A 204 -3.26 20.11 7.20
N ARG A 205 -3.15 18.94 7.83
CA ARG A 205 -3.12 17.66 7.13
C ARG A 205 -4.47 17.41 6.44
N ILE A 206 -4.42 17.10 5.15
CA ILE A 206 -5.60 16.75 4.35
C ILE A 206 -5.66 15.24 4.26
N LEU A 207 -6.82 14.65 4.58
CA LEU A 207 -7.11 13.24 4.40
C LEU A 207 -8.21 13.10 3.36
N VAL A 208 -7.89 12.44 2.24
CA VAL A 208 -8.85 12.14 1.16
C VAL A 208 -9.19 10.65 1.20
N SER A 209 -10.47 10.34 1.40
CA SER A 209 -10.99 8.97 1.37
C SER A 209 -11.79 8.75 0.09
N VAL A 210 -11.48 7.68 -0.62
CA VAL A 210 -12.16 7.30 -1.87
C VAL A 210 -12.58 5.84 -1.84
N PRO A 211 -13.71 5.46 -2.49
CA PRO A 211 -14.28 4.13 -2.35
C PRO A 211 -13.55 3.03 -3.11
N THR A 212 -12.64 3.36 -4.04
CA THR A 212 -11.95 2.38 -4.88
C THR A 212 -10.46 2.67 -5.05
N LYS A 213 -9.67 1.62 -5.24
CA LYS A 213 -8.23 1.74 -5.58
C LYS A 213 -8.00 2.54 -6.87
N ILE A 214 -8.87 2.40 -7.85
CA ILE A 214 -8.77 3.13 -9.13
C ILE A 214 -8.80 4.64 -8.91
N LEU A 215 -9.73 5.11 -8.07
CA LEU A 215 -9.81 6.52 -7.72
C LEU A 215 -8.63 6.98 -6.86
N GLN A 216 -8.14 6.13 -5.97
CA GLN A 216 -6.93 6.40 -5.20
C GLN A 216 -5.71 6.57 -6.10
N ASP A 217 -5.51 5.65 -7.07
CA ASP A 217 -4.41 5.71 -8.03
C ASP A 217 -4.54 6.91 -8.97
N GLN A 218 -5.76 7.29 -9.33
CA GLN A 218 -6.00 8.49 -10.12
C GLN A 218 -5.48 9.73 -9.41
N ILE A 219 -5.82 9.92 -8.14
CA ILE A 219 -5.36 11.06 -7.34
C ILE A 219 -3.84 11.05 -7.16
N MET A 220 -3.24 9.87 -6.95
CA MET A 220 -1.82 9.76 -6.65
C MET A 220 -0.88 9.80 -7.85
N LYS A 221 -1.34 9.33 -9.01
CA LYS A 221 -0.48 9.13 -10.19
C LYS A 221 -0.80 10.09 -11.35
N LYS A 222 -2.02 10.60 -11.43
CA LYS A 222 -2.48 11.42 -12.55
C LYS A 222 -2.70 12.90 -12.20
N GLU A 223 -2.85 13.20 -10.95
CA GLU A 223 -3.12 14.54 -10.41
C GLU A 223 -2.09 14.91 -9.33
#